data_10e76ef1817e738a074392bfac8c5a38
#
_entry.id   10e76ef1817e738a074392bfac8c5a38
#
_cell.length_a   1.000
_cell.length_b   1.000
_cell.length_c   1.000
_cell.angle_alpha   90.00
_cell.angle_beta   90.00
_cell.angle_gamma   90.00
#
_symmetry.space_group_name_H-M   'P 1'
#
loop_
_entity.id
_entity.type
_entity.pdbx_description
1 polymer ?
#
loop_
_entity_poly.entity_id
_entity_poly.type
_entity_poly.pdbx_seq_one_letter_code
_entity_poly.pdbx_strand_id
1 'polypeptide(L)'
;MQLGGPPMAKITLITRRQILAGLGSAAMLQYSPLFAADENKMRGALMILSTPYTNEGSVDYEDLAKEVAFCAKCGVQGVVWPQNSSEQRYLSDEERIKGFETIAKANRGTGMALVFGVQADDTDGMLRYAAAAEALNPDGMIAIPPTTAVSLDDVRQYYRALCEITDKPVFVQTSGGPDIELTIEFLVDLATELPQCGYIKEEYGRVHERMLALQGYQPDPIRSVFGATLGRGWLYEMRIGTDGVMTGGAMYADVYAKLWDLHQAGDRDTLRDCYSKLLLIQNLDNLIPGVRLWVMQNRGIFKTTQSRRGDYNFSQQQIEEIEYRLDGLKPYMIS
;
A
#
# COMPACT_ATOMS: atom_id res chain seq x y z
N MET A 1 -64.70 41.22 7.99
CA MET A 1 -64.13 40.09 8.73
C MET A 1 -62.66 39.98 8.31
N GLN A 2 -61.78 40.63 9.12
CA GLN A 2 -60.32 40.60 8.86
C GLN A 2 -59.72 39.47 9.67
N LEU A 3 -59.04 38.58 9.00
CA LEU A 3 -58.23 37.53 9.66
C LEU A 3 -56.80 38.01 9.77
N GLY A 4 -56.36 38.23 11.00
CA GLY A 4 -54.97 38.62 11.35
C GLY A 4 -54.04 37.41 11.25
N GLY A 5 -52.95 37.56 10.55
CA GLY A 5 -51.83 36.62 10.52
C GLY A 5 -50.89 36.78 11.72
N PRO A 6 -50.15 35.76 12.11
CA PRO A 6 -49.27 35.83 13.27
C PRO A 6 -48.02 36.70 13.02
N PRO A 7 -47.42 37.32 14.08
CA PRO A 7 -46.32 38.25 13.93
C PRO A 7 -45.01 37.55 13.55
N MET A 8 -44.28 38.13 12.58
CA MET A 8 -42.96 37.70 12.19
C MET A 8 -41.92 37.94 13.30
N ALA A 9 -41.17 36.91 13.66
CA ALA A 9 -40.06 37.00 14.58
C ALA A 9 -38.92 37.85 13.96
N LYS A 10 -38.46 38.85 14.69
CA LYS A 10 -37.30 39.68 14.33
C LYS A 10 -36.02 38.85 14.48
N ILE A 11 -35.34 38.54 13.38
CA ILE A 11 -33.98 37.98 13.38
C ILE A 11 -33.02 39.13 13.70
N THR A 12 -32.42 39.10 14.90
CA THR A 12 -31.38 40.05 15.28
C THR A 12 -30.04 39.54 14.75
N LEU A 13 -29.47 40.24 13.78
CA LEU A 13 -28.13 39.96 13.23
C LEU A 13 -27.06 40.33 14.29
N ILE A 14 -26.36 39.33 14.83
CA ILE A 14 -25.22 39.49 15.71
C ILE A 14 -24.02 39.95 14.88
N THR A 15 -23.45 41.11 15.16
CA THR A 15 -22.30 41.65 14.46
C THR A 15 -20.99 41.03 14.95
N ARG A 16 -19.98 40.94 14.06
CA ARG A 16 -18.63 40.36 14.32
C ARG A 16 -17.94 40.93 15.59
N ARG A 17 -18.34 42.08 16.10
CA ARG A 17 -17.76 42.72 17.28
C ARG A 17 -18.28 42.17 18.62
N GLN A 18 -19.41 41.46 18.62
CA GLN A 18 -19.99 40.87 19.85
C GLN A 18 -19.46 39.47 20.16
N ILE A 19 -18.73 38.85 19.23
CA ILE A 19 -18.14 37.53 19.41
C ILE A 19 -16.77 37.59 20.13
N LEU A 20 -16.12 38.79 20.21
CA LEU A 20 -14.78 38.94 20.77
C LEU A 20 -14.72 39.37 22.26
N ALA A 21 -15.84 39.55 22.94
CA ALA A 21 -15.86 40.04 24.32
C ALA A 21 -16.23 38.97 25.38
N GLY A 22 -16.19 37.68 25.06
CA GLY A 22 -16.66 36.62 25.95
C GLY A 22 -15.74 35.39 26.07
N LEU A 23 -14.41 35.52 25.95
CA LEU A 23 -13.49 34.39 26.11
C LEU A 23 -12.35 34.73 27.10
N GLY A 24 -12.70 34.82 28.36
CA GLY A 24 -11.78 34.69 29.47
C GLY A 24 -12.09 33.41 30.25
N SER A 25 -11.74 32.26 29.71
CA SER A 25 -11.50 30.99 30.41
C SER A 25 -10.96 30.00 29.37
N ALA A 26 -9.70 29.61 29.53
CA ALA A 26 -9.01 28.63 28.71
C ALA A 26 -9.69 27.27 28.89
N ALA A 27 -10.64 26.95 28.03
CA ALA A 27 -10.97 25.57 27.69
C ALA A 27 -10.06 25.18 26.53
N MET A 28 -8.94 24.53 26.83
CA MET A 28 -8.27 23.69 25.85
C MET A 28 -9.33 22.68 25.39
N LEU A 29 -9.89 22.92 24.22
CA LEU A 29 -10.50 21.86 23.42
C LEU A 29 -9.38 20.88 23.10
N GLN A 30 -9.22 19.87 23.97
CA GLN A 30 -8.57 18.65 23.56
C GLN A 30 -9.37 18.15 22.35
N TYR A 31 -8.80 18.30 21.18
CA TYR A 31 -9.16 17.50 20.03
C TYR A 31 -8.86 16.06 20.43
N SER A 32 -9.83 15.41 21.05
CA SER A 32 -9.83 13.95 21.12
C SER A 32 -9.96 13.51 19.68
N PRO A 33 -9.00 12.72 19.16
CA PRO A 33 -9.21 12.09 17.87
C PRO A 33 -10.47 11.22 18.02
N LEU A 34 -11.52 11.57 17.28
CA LEU A 34 -12.82 10.89 17.29
C LEU A 34 -12.76 9.47 16.66
N PHE A 35 -11.57 9.00 16.39
CA PHE A 35 -11.29 7.62 15.97
C PHE A 35 -10.22 7.10 16.93
N ALA A 36 -10.62 6.27 17.87
CA ALA A 36 -9.70 5.30 18.42
C ALA A 36 -9.14 4.56 17.21
N ALA A 37 -7.85 4.76 16.92
CA ALA A 37 -7.19 3.98 15.88
C ALA A 37 -7.41 2.51 16.27
N ASP A 38 -8.02 1.75 15.37
CA ASP A 38 -8.06 0.29 15.50
C ASP A 38 -6.59 -0.13 15.55
N GLU A 39 -6.11 -0.58 16.74
CA GLU A 39 -4.69 -0.85 16.99
C GLU A 39 -4.13 -1.91 16.02
N ASN A 40 -5.01 -2.66 15.34
CA ASN A 40 -4.69 -3.66 14.33
C ASN A 40 -4.80 -3.15 12.88
N LYS A 41 -5.16 -1.90 12.65
CA LYS A 41 -5.32 -1.37 11.30
C LYS A 41 -3.98 -0.98 10.70
N MET A 42 -3.53 -1.71 9.67
CA MET A 42 -2.37 -1.33 8.87
C MET A 42 -2.67 -0.02 8.13
N ARG A 43 -1.74 0.93 8.13
CA ARG A 43 -1.87 2.24 7.50
C ARG A 43 -0.53 2.70 6.94
N GLY A 44 -0.54 3.66 6.01
CA GLY A 44 0.68 4.29 5.50
C GLY A 44 1.31 3.56 4.32
N ALA A 45 2.63 3.53 4.26
CA ALA A 45 3.37 2.94 3.16
C ALA A 45 3.74 1.49 3.45
N LEU A 46 3.13 0.55 2.73
CA LEU A 46 3.49 -0.86 2.73
C LEU A 46 4.28 -1.16 1.44
N MET A 47 5.60 -1.38 1.59
CA MET A 47 6.47 -1.57 0.43
C MET A 47 6.47 -3.02 -0.04
N ILE A 48 6.07 -3.22 -1.29
CA ILE A 48 6.25 -4.51 -1.95
C ILE A 48 7.73 -4.64 -2.31
N LEU A 49 8.38 -5.62 -1.70
CA LEU A 49 9.80 -5.91 -1.94
C LEU A 49 10.01 -6.48 -3.34
N SER A 50 11.16 -6.20 -3.91
CA SER A 50 11.65 -6.84 -5.13
C SER A 50 12.17 -8.24 -4.82
N THR A 51 12.44 -9.04 -5.84
CA THR A 51 13.22 -10.28 -5.68
C THR A 51 14.60 -10.06 -6.29
N PRO A 52 15.65 -9.98 -5.47
CA PRO A 52 17.01 -9.90 -5.98
C PRO A 52 17.51 -11.26 -6.47
N TYR A 53 18.35 -11.24 -7.51
CA TYR A 53 18.97 -12.45 -8.04
C TYR A 53 20.49 -12.30 -8.09
N THR A 54 21.19 -13.44 -7.90
CA THR A 54 22.64 -13.53 -8.14
C THR A 54 22.96 -13.45 -9.63
N ASN A 55 24.24 -13.32 -9.99
CA ASN A 55 24.64 -13.34 -11.40
C ASN A 55 24.29 -14.68 -12.10
N GLU A 56 24.14 -15.77 -11.34
CA GLU A 56 23.75 -17.09 -11.82
C GLU A 56 22.22 -17.26 -11.91
N GLY A 57 21.42 -16.23 -11.56
CA GLY A 57 19.97 -16.25 -11.65
C GLY A 57 19.26 -16.93 -10.48
N SER A 58 19.97 -17.29 -9.39
CA SER A 58 19.36 -17.78 -8.15
C SER A 58 18.87 -16.62 -7.31
N VAL A 59 17.82 -16.83 -6.47
CA VAL A 59 17.35 -15.81 -5.52
C VAL A 59 18.45 -15.47 -4.54
N ASP A 60 18.80 -14.19 -4.40
CA ASP A 60 19.75 -13.69 -3.41
C ASP A 60 19.05 -13.34 -2.10
N TYR A 61 18.96 -14.33 -1.20
CA TYR A 61 18.29 -14.15 0.08
C TYR A 61 19.01 -13.18 1.03
N GLU A 62 20.31 -12.92 0.83
CA GLU A 62 21.04 -11.92 1.60
C GLU A 62 20.57 -10.52 1.20
N ASP A 63 20.48 -10.23 -0.10
CA ASP A 63 20.00 -8.94 -0.59
C ASP A 63 18.50 -8.75 -0.30
N LEU A 64 17.70 -9.83 -0.33
CA LEU A 64 16.30 -9.79 0.11
C LEU A 64 16.16 -9.39 1.59
N ALA A 65 17.02 -9.92 2.46
CA ALA A 65 17.05 -9.51 3.86
C ALA A 65 17.57 -8.06 4.03
N LYS A 66 18.52 -7.61 3.21
CA LYS A 66 18.98 -6.21 3.20
C LYS A 66 17.88 -5.24 2.78
N GLU A 67 17.04 -5.60 1.82
CA GLU A 67 15.91 -4.76 1.42
C GLU A 67 14.91 -4.58 2.58
N VAL A 68 14.62 -5.63 3.36
CA VAL A 68 13.82 -5.52 4.60
C VAL A 68 14.48 -4.57 5.60
N ALA A 69 15.78 -4.74 5.86
CA ALA A 69 16.52 -3.88 6.79
C ALA A 69 16.56 -2.42 6.31
N PHE A 70 16.67 -2.20 5.00
CA PHE A 70 16.59 -0.88 4.41
C PHE A 70 15.21 -0.24 4.62
N CYS A 71 14.13 -0.97 4.36
CA CYS A 71 12.76 -0.51 4.61
C CYS A 71 12.55 -0.14 6.09
N ALA A 72 13.07 -0.95 7.02
CA ALA A 72 13.03 -0.65 8.45
C ALA A 72 13.79 0.63 8.80
N LYS A 73 15.01 0.81 8.27
CA LYS A 73 15.80 2.06 8.44
C LYS A 73 15.06 3.27 7.90
N CYS A 74 14.30 3.12 6.83
CA CYS A 74 13.50 4.18 6.22
C CYS A 74 12.25 4.58 7.00
N GLY A 75 11.76 3.73 7.90
CA GLY A 75 10.57 4.01 8.72
C GLY A 75 9.24 3.80 8.01
N VAL A 76 9.18 2.94 6.98
CA VAL A 76 7.90 2.55 6.38
C VAL A 76 7.08 1.69 7.33
N GLN A 77 5.75 1.69 7.14
CA GLN A 77 4.84 1.03 8.06
C GLN A 77 4.79 -0.49 7.87
N GLY A 78 5.19 -0.99 6.68
CA GLY A 78 5.22 -2.43 6.46
C GLY A 78 5.93 -2.85 5.17
N VAL A 79 6.13 -4.16 5.07
CA VAL A 79 6.68 -4.83 3.88
C VAL A 79 5.76 -5.95 3.41
N VAL A 80 5.73 -6.15 2.11
CA VAL A 80 4.87 -7.11 1.42
C VAL A 80 5.70 -7.94 0.44
N TRP A 81 5.55 -9.27 0.43
CA TRP A 81 6.23 -10.12 -0.55
C TRP A 81 5.61 -11.53 -0.62
N PRO A 82 5.64 -12.18 -1.79
CA PRO A 82 5.87 -11.61 -3.10
C PRO A 82 4.57 -11.13 -3.74
N GLN A 83 4.70 -10.21 -4.70
CA GLN A 83 3.62 -9.69 -5.52
C GLN A 83 4.09 -9.63 -6.99
N ASN A 84 3.26 -9.09 -7.89
CA ASN A 84 3.63 -8.95 -9.31
C ASN A 84 4.97 -8.21 -9.50
N SER A 85 5.22 -7.14 -8.73
CA SER A 85 6.50 -6.41 -8.78
C SER A 85 7.68 -7.18 -8.20
N SER A 86 7.42 -8.23 -7.44
CA SER A 86 8.44 -9.15 -6.89
C SER A 86 8.74 -10.33 -7.84
N GLU A 87 8.24 -10.32 -9.07
CA GLU A 87 8.43 -11.42 -10.03
C GLU A 87 7.89 -12.79 -9.56
N GLN A 88 6.81 -12.78 -8.77
CA GLN A 88 6.26 -13.96 -8.10
C GLN A 88 6.04 -15.18 -9.03
N ARG A 89 5.69 -14.94 -10.31
CA ARG A 89 5.41 -16.00 -11.29
C ARG A 89 6.66 -16.73 -11.77
N TYR A 90 7.83 -16.19 -11.45
CA TYR A 90 9.13 -16.78 -11.81
C TYR A 90 9.80 -17.50 -10.64
N LEU A 91 9.15 -17.51 -9.47
CA LEU A 91 9.66 -18.19 -8.27
C LEU A 91 9.16 -19.63 -8.22
N SER A 92 10.04 -20.58 -7.88
CA SER A 92 9.60 -21.91 -7.47
C SER A 92 8.92 -21.87 -6.09
N ASP A 93 8.18 -22.95 -5.77
CA ASP A 93 7.56 -23.09 -4.44
C ASP A 93 8.61 -23.00 -3.33
N GLU A 94 9.76 -23.67 -3.50
CA GLU A 94 10.86 -23.66 -2.52
C GLU A 94 11.47 -22.27 -2.37
N GLU A 95 11.70 -21.56 -3.48
CA GLU A 95 12.23 -20.19 -3.45
C GLU A 95 11.28 -19.25 -2.72
N ARG A 96 9.98 -19.41 -2.93
CA ARG A 96 8.97 -18.58 -2.32
C ARG A 96 8.87 -18.84 -0.83
N ILE A 97 8.80 -20.10 -0.39
CA ILE A 97 8.76 -20.47 1.03
C ILE A 97 10.03 -20.01 1.74
N LYS A 98 11.22 -20.23 1.16
CA LYS A 98 12.48 -19.75 1.73
C LYS A 98 12.56 -18.22 1.77
N GLY A 99 11.95 -17.53 0.81
CA GLY A 99 11.80 -16.07 0.84
C GLY A 99 10.94 -15.61 2.01
N PHE A 100 9.80 -16.26 2.29
CA PHE A 100 8.99 -16.00 3.48
C PHE A 100 9.80 -16.11 4.77
N GLU A 101 10.54 -17.21 4.95
CA GLU A 101 11.40 -17.43 6.12
C GLU A 101 12.46 -16.34 6.27
N THR A 102 13.10 -15.96 5.16
CA THR A 102 14.13 -14.92 5.11
C THR A 102 13.58 -13.57 5.55
N ILE A 103 12.44 -13.17 4.98
CA ILE A 103 11.79 -11.89 5.27
C ILE A 103 11.26 -11.87 6.70
N ALA A 104 10.58 -12.95 7.14
CA ALA A 104 10.09 -13.05 8.52
C ALA A 104 11.25 -12.93 9.54
N LYS A 105 12.39 -13.57 9.26
CA LYS A 105 13.58 -13.46 10.11
C LYS A 105 14.12 -12.02 10.11
N ALA A 106 14.23 -11.39 8.96
CA ALA A 106 14.78 -10.03 8.82
C ALA A 106 13.84 -8.96 9.42
N ASN A 107 12.52 -9.20 9.42
CA ASN A 107 11.53 -8.28 9.97
C ASN A 107 11.41 -8.32 11.51
N ARG A 108 11.99 -9.32 12.18
CA ARG A 108 11.87 -9.46 13.65
C ARG A 108 12.39 -8.21 14.36
N GLY A 109 11.55 -7.62 15.21
CA GLY A 109 11.91 -6.46 16.02
C GLY A 109 11.99 -5.14 15.30
N THR A 110 11.62 -5.07 14.02
CA THR A 110 11.61 -3.80 13.25
C THR A 110 10.41 -2.93 13.57
N GLY A 111 9.30 -3.53 14.02
CA GLY A 111 8.01 -2.85 14.21
C GLY A 111 7.20 -2.67 12.93
N MET A 112 7.73 -3.06 11.76
CA MET A 112 6.97 -3.01 10.50
C MET A 112 5.96 -4.16 10.41
N ALA A 113 4.80 -3.86 9.84
CA ALA A 113 3.84 -4.90 9.46
C ALA A 113 4.43 -5.83 8.40
N LEU A 114 4.20 -7.13 8.56
CA LEU A 114 4.63 -8.18 7.63
C LEU A 114 3.42 -8.76 6.93
N VAL A 115 3.34 -8.59 5.61
CA VAL A 115 2.26 -9.13 4.78
C VAL A 115 2.84 -10.10 3.75
N PHE A 116 2.37 -11.35 3.75
CA PHE A 116 2.77 -12.30 2.74
C PHE A 116 1.75 -12.41 1.61
N GLY A 117 2.27 -12.36 0.37
CA GLY A 117 1.50 -12.64 -0.82
C GLY A 117 1.34 -14.14 -1.02
N VAL A 118 0.10 -14.64 -0.92
CA VAL A 118 -0.18 -16.08 -0.99
C VAL A 118 -0.91 -16.48 -2.28
N GLN A 119 -1.11 -15.55 -3.20
CA GLN A 119 -1.80 -15.81 -4.46
C GLN A 119 -1.11 -16.90 -5.28
N ALA A 120 -1.91 -17.71 -5.96
CA ALA A 120 -1.50 -18.74 -6.91
C ALA A 120 -2.51 -18.81 -8.08
N ASP A 121 -2.23 -19.63 -9.08
CA ASP A 121 -3.13 -19.81 -10.23
C ASP A 121 -4.41 -20.56 -9.84
N ASP A 122 -4.39 -21.33 -8.75
CA ASP A 122 -5.50 -22.11 -8.21
C ASP A 122 -5.54 -22.07 -6.66
N THR A 123 -6.60 -22.62 -6.09
CA THR A 123 -6.83 -22.67 -4.64
C THR A 123 -5.81 -23.55 -3.93
N ASP A 124 -5.41 -24.69 -4.49
CA ASP A 124 -4.48 -25.62 -3.86
C ASP A 124 -3.08 -25.00 -3.71
N GLY A 125 -2.63 -24.28 -4.74
CA GLY A 125 -1.39 -23.50 -4.69
C GLY A 125 -1.43 -22.41 -3.64
N MET A 126 -2.53 -21.67 -3.59
CA MET A 126 -2.75 -20.63 -2.57
C MET A 126 -2.71 -21.21 -1.15
N LEU A 127 -3.39 -22.33 -0.90
CA LEU A 127 -3.43 -22.97 0.41
C LEU A 127 -2.04 -23.43 0.87
N ARG A 128 -1.19 -23.94 -0.04
CA ARG A 128 0.21 -24.30 0.30
C ARG A 128 0.99 -23.06 0.77
N TYR A 129 0.86 -21.95 0.05
CA TYR A 129 1.56 -20.71 0.44
C TYR A 129 0.98 -20.09 1.70
N ALA A 130 -0.34 -20.12 1.87
CA ALA A 130 -1.01 -19.59 3.06
C ALA A 130 -0.59 -20.37 4.32
N ALA A 131 -0.54 -21.71 4.26
CA ALA A 131 -0.08 -22.54 5.37
C ALA A 131 1.38 -22.26 5.75
N ALA A 132 2.27 -22.12 4.73
CA ALA A 132 3.67 -21.79 4.98
C ALA A 132 3.84 -20.38 5.56
N ALA A 133 3.05 -19.41 5.09
CA ALA A 133 3.04 -18.04 5.59
C ALA A 133 2.52 -17.98 7.04
N GLU A 134 1.39 -18.64 7.34
CA GLU A 134 0.78 -18.65 8.67
C GLU A 134 1.71 -19.20 9.74
N ALA A 135 2.50 -20.23 9.41
CA ALA A 135 3.50 -20.81 10.32
C ALA A 135 4.59 -19.80 10.76
N LEU A 136 4.76 -18.70 10.02
CA LEU A 136 5.71 -17.63 10.32
C LEU A 136 5.08 -16.44 11.06
N ASN A 137 3.78 -16.52 11.36
CA ASN A 137 3.01 -15.52 12.10
C ASN A 137 3.11 -14.10 11.49
N PRO A 138 2.69 -13.86 10.22
CA PRO A 138 2.64 -12.53 9.63
C PRO A 138 1.56 -11.66 10.28
N ASP A 139 1.56 -10.37 10.00
CA ASP A 139 0.49 -9.45 10.41
C ASP A 139 -0.71 -9.50 9.46
N GLY A 140 -0.54 -10.03 8.25
CA GLY A 140 -1.60 -10.23 7.29
C GLY A 140 -1.13 -10.99 6.06
N MET A 141 -2.08 -11.28 5.19
CA MET A 141 -1.84 -11.88 3.88
C MET A 141 -2.46 -11.02 2.78
N ILE A 142 -1.98 -11.19 1.56
CA ILE A 142 -2.59 -10.61 0.37
C ILE A 142 -2.73 -11.68 -0.70
N ALA A 143 -3.88 -11.70 -1.36
CA ALA A 143 -4.12 -12.58 -2.49
C ALA A 143 -4.71 -11.81 -3.68
N ILE A 144 -4.31 -12.24 -4.87
CA ILE A 144 -4.94 -11.90 -6.15
C ILE A 144 -5.92 -13.05 -6.45
N PRO A 145 -7.14 -12.79 -6.93
CA PRO A 145 -8.04 -13.86 -7.35
C PRO A 145 -7.37 -14.82 -8.34
N PRO A 146 -7.65 -16.13 -8.27
CA PRO A 146 -6.97 -17.12 -9.09
C PRO A 146 -7.31 -16.94 -10.57
N THR A 147 -6.34 -17.13 -11.44
CA THR A 147 -6.54 -16.99 -12.90
C THR A 147 -7.49 -18.04 -13.49
N THR A 148 -7.75 -19.11 -12.75
CA THR A 148 -8.70 -20.17 -13.11
C THR A 148 -10.15 -19.84 -12.78
N ALA A 149 -10.41 -18.78 -11.99
CA ALA A 149 -11.79 -18.37 -11.67
C ALA A 149 -12.53 -17.89 -12.93
N VAL A 150 -13.76 -18.29 -13.09
CA VAL A 150 -14.66 -17.91 -14.19
C VAL A 150 -15.90 -17.17 -13.70
N SER A 151 -16.06 -17.02 -12.39
CA SER A 151 -17.19 -16.34 -11.76
C SER A 151 -16.80 -15.68 -10.43
N LEU A 152 -17.64 -14.75 -9.96
CA LEU A 152 -17.49 -14.16 -8.62
C LEU A 152 -17.65 -15.20 -7.50
N ASP A 153 -18.39 -16.28 -7.74
CA ASP A 153 -18.53 -17.37 -6.77
C ASP A 153 -17.23 -18.16 -6.64
N ASP A 154 -16.49 -18.41 -7.71
CA ASP A 154 -15.17 -19.03 -7.66
C ASP A 154 -14.19 -18.17 -6.85
N VAL A 155 -14.23 -16.85 -7.05
CA VAL A 155 -13.43 -15.90 -6.26
C VAL A 155 -13.81 -15.96 -4.79
N ARG A 156 -15.13 -16.02 -4.48
CA ARG A 156 -15.62 -16.15 -3.11
C ARG A 156 -15.13 -17.44 -2.44
N GLN A 157 -15.22 -18.57 -3.13
CA GLN A 157 -14.72 -19.86 -2.62
C GLN A 157 -13.22 -19.82 -2.34
N TYR A 158 -12.45 -19.18 -3.22
CA TYR A 158 -11.00 -19.00 -3.03
C TYR A 158 -10.68 -18.24 -1.73
N TYR A 159 -11.37 -17.11 -1.47
CA TYR A 159 -11.15 -16.34 -0.23
C TYR A 159 -11.72 -17.04 1.01
N ARG A 160 -12.80 -17.81 0.88
CA ARG A 160 -13.29 -18.67 1.98
C ARG A 160 -12.23 -19.67 2.40
N ALA A 161 -11.63 -20.38 1.44
CA ALA A 161 -10.56 -21.34 1.71
C ALA A 161 -9.34 -20.67 2.36
N LEU A 162 -8.98 -19.45 1.94
CA LEU A 162 -7.89 -18.70 2.57
C LEU A 162 -8.21 -18.32 4.02
N CYS A 163 -9.43 -17.86 4.28
CA CYS A 163 -9.88 -17.48 5.63
C CYS A 163 -10.06 -18.66 6.60
N GLU A 164 -10.10 -19.91 6.10
CA GLU A 164 -10.01 -21.11 6.96
C GLU A 164 -8.58 -21.36 7.48
N ILE A 165 -7.55 -20.79 6.82
CA ILE A 165 -6.14 -20.93 7.24
C ILE A 165 -5.74 -19.84 8.25
N THR A 166 -6.32 -18.63 8.15
CA THR A 166 -5.89 -17.47 8.93
C THR A 166 -7.04 -16.65 9.46
N ASP A 167 -6.91 -16.16 10.69
CA ASP A 167 -7.82 -15.16 11.29
C ASP A 167 -7.31 -13.72 11.07
N LYS A 168 -6.18 -13.55 10.39
CA LYS A 168 -5.51 -12.27 10.18
C LYS A 168 -6.09 -11.48 9.02
N PRO A 169 -5.78 -10.17 8.91
CA PRO A 169 -6.12 -9.37 7.75
C PRO A 169 -5.73 -10.02 6.43
N VAL A 170 -6.68 -10.12 5.50
CA VAL A 170 -6.48 -10.58 4.13
C VAL A 170 -6.77 -9.43 3.18
N PHE A 171 -5.73 -8.93 2.52
CA PHE A 171 -5.91 -7.93 1.47
C PHE A 171 -6.44 -8.59 0.20
N VAL A 172 -7.61 -8.15 -0.23
CA VAL A 172 -8.19 -8.49 -1.53
C VAL A 172 -7.63 -7.52 -2.57
N GLN A 173 -6.84 -8.01 -3.52
CA GLN A 173 -6.37 -7.19 -4.63
C GLN A 173 -7.36 -7.26 -5.79
N THR A 174 -7.78 -6.10 -6.31
CA THR A 174 -8.84 -6.01 -7.31
C THR A 174 -8.35 -6.16 -8.76
N SER A 175 -7.04 -6.26 -8.98
CA SER A 175 -6.44 -6.43 -10.31
C SER A 175 -5.38 -7.53 -10.36
N GLY A 176 -5.05 -7.96 -11.58
CA GLY A 176 -3.98 -8.94 -11.84
C GLY A 176 -4.42 -10.40 -11.78
N GLY A 177 -5.68 -10.67 -11.51
CA GLY A 177 -6.32 -11.98 -11.55
C GLY A 177 -7.05 -12.24 -12.88
N PRO A 178 -8.17 -12.97 -12.85
CA PRO A 178 -9.02 -13.25 -14.01
C PRO A 178 -9.67 -11.97 -14.54
N ASP A 179 -10.19 -12.03 -15.77
CA ASP A 179 -10.97 -10.93 -16.37
C ASP A 179 -12.41 -10.92 -15.78
N ILE A 180 -12.48 -10.72 -14.47
CA ILE A 180 -13.73 -10.64 -13.69
C ILE A 180 -13.64 -9.36 -12.84
N GLU A 181 -14.61 -8.46 -13.03
CA GLU A 181 -14.71 -7.29 -12.16
C GLU A 181 -15.16 -7.71 -10.76
N LEU A 182 -14.37 -7.41 -9.74
CA LEU A 182 -14.81 -7.46 -8.35
C LEU A 182 -15.60 -6.18 -8.06
N THR A 183 -16.91 -6.21 -8.24
CA THR A 183 -17.77 -5.03 -8.02
C THR A 183 -17.70 -4.54 -6.57
N ILE A 184 -18.10 -3.30 -6.31
CA ILE A 184 -18.14 -2.76 -4.94
C ILE A 184 -19.06 -3.61 -4.06
N GLU A 185 -20.24 -3.97 -4.57
CA GLU A 185 -21.20 -4.81 -3.87
C GLU A 185 -20.59 -6.18 -3.52
N PHE A 186 -19.87 -6.80 -4.46
CA PHE A 186 -19.20 -8.07 -4.20
C PHE A 186 -18.14 -7.94 -3.10
N LEU A 187 -17.32 -6.88 -3.12
CA LEU A 187 -16.28 -6.66 -2.09
C LEU A 187 -16.89 -6.41 -0.71
N VAL A 188 -17.98 -5.66 -0.63
CA VAL A 188 -18.73 -5.41 0.62
C VAL A 188 -19.37 -6.70 1.14
N ASP A 189 -20.01 -7.48 0.27
CA ASP A 189 -20.61 -8.76 0.63
C ASP A 189 -19.54 -9.76 1.10
N LEU A 190 -18.40 -9.82 0.40
CA LEU A 190 -17.28 -10.69 0.77
C LEU A 190 -16.72 -10.30 2.15
N ALA A 191 -16.50 -9.01 2.41
CA ALA A 191 -16.01 -8.53 3.69
C ALA A 191 -17.04 -8.70 4.83
N THR A 192 -18.35 -8.65 4.52
CA THR A 192 -19.41 -8.93 5.49
C THR A 192 -19.42 -10.40 5.89
N GLU A 193 -19.23 -11.28 4.93
CA GLU A 193 -19.17 -12.73 5.16
C GLU A 193 -17.85 -13.17 5.81
N LEU A 194 -16.74 -12.60 5.33
CA LEU A 194 -15.36 -12.90 5.75
C LEU A 194 -14.70 -11.63 6.26
N PRO A 195 -14.81 -11.27 7.55
CA PRO A 195 -14.27 -10.01 8.09
C PRO A 195 -12.77 -9.83 7.88
N GLN A 196 -12.00 -10.91 7.71
CA GLN A 196 -10.59 -10.88 7.35
C GLN A 196 -10.37 -10.19 5.99
N CYS A 197 -11.32 -10.33 5.04
CA CYS A 197 -11.28 -9.75 3.69
C CYS A 197 -11.72 -8.28 3.62
N GLY A 198 -11.89 -7.61 4.74
CA GLY A 198 -12.23 -6.18 4.79
C GLY A 198 -11.10 -5.22 4.37
N TYR A 199 -9.95 -5.73 3.97
CA TYR A 199 -8.78 -4.96 3.54
C TYR A 199 -8.68 -5.00 2.01
N ILE A 200 -8.78 -3.86 1.34
CA ILE A 200 -8.85 -3.79 -0.11
C ILE A 200 -7.61 -3.07 -0.67
N LYS A 201 -6.91 -3.72 -1.58
CA LYS A 201 -5.93 -3.07 -2.45
C LYS A 201 -6.59 -2.78 -3.80
N GLU A 202 -7.00 -1.53 -4.01
CA GLU A 202 -7.81 -1.14 -5.15
C GLU A 202 -6.95 -0.68 -6.33
N GLU A 203 -7.11 -1.36 -7.47
CA GLU A 203 -6.36 -1.09 -8.70
C GLU A 203 -7.22 -1.22 -9.97
N TYR A 204 -8.55 -1.36 -9.86
CA TYR A 204 -9.40 -1.67 -10.99
C TYR A 204 -10.12 -0.44 -11.55
N GLY A 205 -10.18 -0.31 -12.86
CA GLY A 205 -11.04 0.64 -13.58
C GLY A 205 -10.86 2.10 -13.13
N ARG A 206 -11.94 2.72 -12.66
CA ARG A 206 -11.96 4.08 -12.11
C ARG A 206 -11.56 4.06 -10.63
N VAL A 207 -10.29 3.77 -10.39
CA VAL A 207 -9.72 3.48 -9.07
C VAL A 207 -10.20 4.43 -7.97
N HIS A 208 -10.11 5.75 -8.18
CA HIS A 208 -10.45 6.75 -7.15
C HIS A 208 -11.97 6.82 -6.85
N GLU A 209 -12.82 6.60 -7.85
CA GLU A 209 -14.28 6.52 -7.64
C GLU A 209 -14.62 5.27 -6.81
N ARG A 210 -13.95 4.15 -7.07
CA ARG A 210 -14.11 2.90 -6.34
C ARG A 210 -13.59 3.00 -4.91
N MET A 211 -12.44 3.65 -4.71
CA MET A 211 -11.90 3.94 -3.36
C MET A 211 -12.91 4.75 -2.52
N LEU A 212 -13.47 5.83 -3.10
CA LEU A 212 -14.48 6.64 -2.41
C LEU A 212 -15.74 5.82 -2.08
N ALA A 213 -16.19 4.95 -3.00
CA ALA A 213 -17.33 4.09 -2.76
C ALA A 213 -17.06 3.11 -1.61
N LEU A 214 -15.88 2.44 -1.59
CA LEU A 214 -15.47 1.53 -0.52
C LEU A 214 -15.36 2.23 0.83
N GLN A 215 -14.84 3.46 0.87
CA GLN A 215 -14.75 4.26 2.10
C GLN A 215 -16.13 4.55 2.71
N GLY A 216 -17.19 4.60 1.90
CA GLY A 216 -18.57 4.72 2.38
C GLY A 216 -19.03 3.56 3.27
N TYR A 217 -18.32 2.44 3.26
CA TYR A 217 -18.56 1.25 4.08
C TYR A 217 -17.54 1.07 5.21
N GLN A 218 -16.66 2.05 5.45
CA GLN A 218 -15.75 2.02 6.60
C GLN A 218 -16.46 2.51 7.87
N PRO A 219 -16.09 1.98 9.05
CA PRO A 219 -15.04 1.01 9.32
C PRO A 219 -15.49 -0.45 9.21
N ASP A 220 -16.73 -0.73 8.88
CA ASP A 220 -17.28 -2.08 8.84
C ASP A 220 -18.35 -2.17 7.73
N PRO A 221 -18.30 -3.16 6.79
CA PRO A 221 -17.36 -4.28 6.75
C PRO A 221 -15.98 -3.94 6.12
N ILE A 222 -15.83 -2.80 5.44
CA ILE A 222 -14.54 -2.41 4.86
C ILE A 222 -13.65 -1.82 5.95
N ARG A 223 -12.52 -2.47 6.20
CA ARG A 223 -11.56 -2.10 7.25
C ARG A 223 -10.50 -1.14 6.77
N SER A 224 -10.05 -1.30 5.53
CA SER A 224 -8.94 -0.54 4.98
C SER A 224 -8.98 -0.48 3.46
N VAL A 225 -8.65 0.69 2.88
CA VAL A 225 -8.54 0.90 1.44
C VAL A 225 -7.16 1.43 1.11
N PHE A 226 -6.42 0.68 0.30
CA PHE A 226 -5.06 1.00 -0.12
C PHE A 226 -5.00 1.30 -1.61
N GLY A 227 -4.20 2.32 -1.96
CA GLY A 227 -3.77 2.55 -3.33
C GLY A 227 -2.58 1.67 -3.73
N ALA A 228 -2.18 1.79 -5.00
CA ALA A 228 -1.14 0.97 -5.60
C ALA A 228 -0.38 1.73 -6.69
N THR A 229 -0.03 1.08 -7.80
CA THR A 229 0.50 1.69 -9.05
C THR A 229 1.68 2.64 -8.81
N LEU A 230 2.70 2.17 -8.06
CA LEU A 230 3.87 2.97 -7.64
C LEU A 230 3.49 4.26 -6.87
N GLY A 231 2.31 4.30 -6.25
CA GLY A 231 1.83 5.49 -5.55
C GLY A 231 1.61 6.71 -6.46
N ARG A 232 1.44 6.51 -7.77
CA ARG A 232 1.23 7.62 -8.73
C ARG A 232 -0.04 8.42 -8.48
N GLY A 233 -1.01 7.85 -7.78
CA GLY A 233 -2.23 8.52 -7.31
C GLY A 233 -2.15 8.99 -5.85
N TRP A 234 -1.12 8.61 -5.10
CA TRP A 234 -1.13 8.62 -3.64
C TRP A 234 -1.34 10.01 -3.01
N LEU A 235 -0.85 11.08 -3.63
CA LEU A 235 -1.14 12.44 -3.14
C LEU A 235 -2.64 12.76 -3.12
N TYR A 236 -3.37 12.31 -4.15
CA TYR A 236 -4.82 12.46 -4.20
C TYR A 236 -5.52 11.46 -3.27
N GLU A 237 -5.07 10.22 -3.25
CA GLU A 237 -5.58 9.15 -2.41
C GLU A 237 -5.49 9.49 -0.92
N MET A 238 -4.35 10.05 -0.45
CA MET A 238 -4.22 10.58 0.91
C MET A 238 -5.25 11.69 1.21
N ARG A 239 -5.55 12.54 0.23
CA ARG A 239 -6.50 13.66 0.40
C ARG A 239 -7.95 13.23 0.43
N ILE A 240 -8.29 12.13 -0.22
CA ILE A 240 -9.62 11.51 -0.13
C ILE A 240 -9.72 10.53 1.05
N GLY A 241 -8.66 10.36 1.84
CA GLY A 241 -8.68 9.64 3.10
C GLY A 241 -8.43 8.14 3.00
N THR A 242 -7.72 7.64 1.95
CA THR A 242 -7.30 6.25 1.92
C THR A 242 -6.34 5.92 3.05
N ASP A 243 -6.27 4.65 3.44
CA ASP A 243 -5.49 4.21 4.59
C ASP A 243 -4.00 4.10 4.28
N GLY A 244 -3.61 4.00 3.02
CA GLY A 244 -2.21 3.91 2.63
C GLY A 244 -1.99 3.55 1.17
N VAL A 245 -0.75 3.19 0.88
CA VAL A 245 -0.31 2.67 -0.42
C VAL A 245 0.43 1.36 -0.23
N MET A 246 0.13 0.37 -1.09
CA MET A 246 0.85 -0.90 -1.15
C MET A 246 1.47 -1.05 -2.54
N THR A 247 2.78 -0.84 -2.64
CA THR A 247 3.41 -0.67 -3.96
C THR A 247 4.87 -1.09 -4.03
N GLY A 248 5.34 -1.47 -5.23
CA GLY A 248 6.70 -1.90 -5.55
C GLY A 248 7.71 -0.76 -5.62
N GLY A 249 7.73 0.11 -4.63
CA GLY A 249 8.60 1.28 -4.55
C GLY A 249 9.69 1.20 -3.49
N ALA A 250 10.10 0.02 -3.05
CA ALA A 250 11.02 -0.17 -1.93
C ALA A 250 12.37 0.54 -2.11
N MET A 251 12.85 0.76 -3.34
CA MET A 251 14.04 1.57 -3.62
C MET A 251 13.90 3.04 -3.17
N TYR A 252 12.68 3.51 -2.94
CA TYR A 252 12.35 4.85 -2.44
C TYR A 252 11.58 4.79 -1.11
N ALA A 253 11.80 3.74 -0.30
CA ALA A 253 11.08 3.52 0.96
C ALA A 253 11.16 4.73 1.89
N ASP A 254 12.32 5.38 1.99
CA ASP A 254 12.51 6.62 2.75
C ASP A 254 11.62 7.78 2.26
N VAL A 255 11.46 7.92 0.96
CA VAL A 255 10.60 8.94 0.36
C VAL A 255 9.13 8.64 0.64
N TYR A 256 8.71 7.37 0.56
CA TYR A 256 7.33 6.98 0.89
C TYR A 256 7.03 7.18 2.38
N ALA A 257 7.95 6.81 3.27
CA ALA A 257 7.82 7.09 4.70
C ALA A 257 7.69 8.61 4.94
N LYS A 258 8.56 9.42 4.31
CA LYS A 258 8.51 10.88 4.42
C LYS A 258 7.21 11.48 3.91
N LEU A 259 6.67 10.98 2.79
CA LEU A 259 5.38 11.43 2.26
C LEU A 259 4.24 11.17 3.25
N TRP A 260 4.24 10.00 3.89
CA TRP A 260 3.25 9.66 4.90
C TRP A 260 3.36 10.57 6.13
N ASP A 261 4.58 10.79 6.64
CA ASP A 261 4.81 11.68 7.79
C ASP A 261 4.37 13.12 7.50
N LEU A 262 4.71 13.65 6.31
CA LEU A 262 4.30 14.98 5.88
C LEU A 262 2.78 15.11 5.76
N HIS A 263 2.12 14.05 5.27
CA HIS A 263 0.66 14.00 5.23
C HIS A 263 0.05 14.04 6.64
N GLN A 264 0.55 13.22 7.56
CA GLN A 264 0.08 13.19 8.94
C GLN A 264 0.34 14.52 9.68
N ALA A 265 1.45 15.19 9.36
CA ALA A 265 1.79 16.50 9.90
C ALA A 265 0.99 17.65 9.27
N GLY A 266 0.28 17.40 8.16
CA GLY A 266 -0.45 18.44 7.43
C GLY A 266 0.45 19.42 6.64
N ASP A 267 1.73 19.10 6.42
CA ASP A 267 2.69 19.91 5.66
C ASP A 267 2.48 19.72 4.15
N ARG A 268 1.50 20.42 3.63
CA ARG A 268 1.03 20.26 2.25
C ARG A 268 2.03 20.74 1.20
N ASP A 269 2.85 21.74 1.51
CA ASP A 269 3.77 22.32 0.54
C ASP A 269 5.00 21.43 0.37
N THR A 270 5.61 20.98 1.46
CA THR A 270 6.71 20.01 1.44
C THR A 270 6.25 18.67 0.88
N LEU A 271 5.03 18.21 1.24
CA LEU A 271 4.44 16.99 0.68
C LEU A 271 4.33 17.05 -0.85
N ARG A 272 3.82 18.17 -1.40
CA ARG A 272 3.69 18.38 -2.85
C ARG A 272 5.06 18.40 -3.52
N ASP A 273 6.05 19.08 -2.94
CA ASP A 273 7.41 19.16 -3.50
C ASP A 273 8.08 17.77 -3.52
N CYS A 274 8.08 17.07 -2.41
CA CYS A 274 8.60 15.70 -2.29
C CYS A 274 7.94 14.76 -3.31
N TYR A 275 6.61 14.77 -3.37
CA TYR A 275 5.84 13.91 -4.28
C TYR A 275 6.13 14.22 -5.76
N SER A 276 6.27 15.49 -6.13
CA SER A 276 6.58 15.89 -7.51
C SER A 276 7.92 15.33 -7.98
N LYS A 277 8.91 15.30 -7.10
CA LYS A 277 10.24 14.75 -7.38
C LYS A 277 10.22 13.22 -7.46
N LEU A 278 9.43 12.57 -6.62
CA LEU A 278 9.21 11.12 -6.74
C LEU A 278 8.55 10.77 -8.06
N LEU A 279 7.52 11.50 -8.49
CA LEU A 279 6.88 11.25 -9.79
C LEU A 279 7.84 11.46 -10.96
N LEU A 280 8.75 12.43 -10.86
CA LEU A 280 9.71 12.70 -11.91
C LEU A 280 10.64 11.50 -12.16
N ILE A 281 11.17 10.88 -11.11
CA ILE A 281 12.02 9.68 -11.26
C ILE A 281 11.19 8.45 -11.65
N GLN A 282 9.99 8.26 -11.10
CA GLN A 282 9.11 7.14 -11.44
C GLN A 282 8.62 7.15 -12.88
N ASN A 283 8.61 8.31 -13.54
CA ASN A 283 8.30 8.37 -14.96
C ASN A 283 9.32 7.58 -15.82
N LEU A 284 10.54 7.37 -15.31
CA LEU A 284 11.56 6.56 -15.99
C LEU A 284 11.19 5.08 -16.09
N ASP A 285 10.32 4.55 -15.23
CA ASP A 285 9.88 3.15 -15.30
C ASP A 285 9.31 2.76 -16.68
N ASN A 286 8.69 3.72 -17.37
CA ASN A 286 8.14 3.50 -18.70
C ASN A 286 9.16 3.77 -19.83
N LEU A 287 10.28 4.40 -19.52
CA LEU A 287 11.27 4.87 -20.50
C LEU A 287 12.56 4.04 -20.46
N ILE A 288 12.94 3.57 -19.28
CA ILE A 288 14.18 2.83 -19.04
C ILE A 288 13.84 1.55 -18.28
N PRO A 289 13.64 0.42 -19.00
CA PRO A 289 13.38 -0.86 -18.33
C PRO A 289 14.47 -1.21 -17.33
N GLY A 290 14.09 -1.70 -16.16
CA GLY A 290 15.05 -2.08 -15.11
C GLY A 290 15.55 -0.93 -14.22
N VAL A 291 15.12 0.33 -14.46
CA VAL A 291 15.58 1.50 -13.68
C VAL A 291 15.45 1.29 -12.15
N ARG A 292 14.42 0.59 -11.68
CA ARG A 292 14.24 0.29 -10.26
C ARG A 292 15.36 -0.59 -9.70
N LEU A 293 15.79 -1.60 -10.45
CA LEU A 293 16.91 -2.46 -10.05
C LEU A 293 18.23 -1.69 -10.08
N TRP A 294 18.42 -0.81 -11.06
CA TRP A 294 19.57 0.09 -11.09
C TRP A 294 19.62 0.96 -9.83
N VAL A 295 18.49 1.55 -9.43
CA VAL A 295 18.44 2.36 -8.19
C VAL A 295 18.72 1.50 -6.95
N MET A 296 18.19 0.27 -6.87
CA MET A 296 18.50 -0.67 -5.78
C MET A 296 20.00 -0.95 -5.70
N GLN A 297 20.65 -1.21 -6.84
CA GLN A 297 22.09 -1.46 -6.89
C GLN A 297 22.90 -0.19 -6.56
N ASN A 298 22.55 0.95 -7.14
CA ASN A 298 23.22 2.22 -6.88
C ASN A 298 23.15 2.63 -5.40
N ARG A 299 22.05 2.30 -4.72
CA ARG A 299 21.88 2.51 -3.27
C ARG A 299 22.56 1.44 -2.40
N GLY A 300 23.26 0.47 -3.00
CA GLY A 300 23.94 -0.62 -2.29
C GLY A 300 23.03 -1.62 -1.61
N ILE A 301 21.73 -1.65 -1.98
CA ILE A 301 20.76 -2.63 -1.45
C ILE A 301 20.95 -3.97 -2.14
N PHE A 302 21.04 -3.96 -3.49
CA PHE A 302 21.29 -5.14 -4.31
C PHE A 302 22.71 -5.14 -4.88
N LYS A 303 23.26 -6.35 -5.06
CA LYS A 303 24.57 -6.56 -5.70
C LYS A 303 24.45 -6.49 -7.23
N THR A 304 23.32 -6.83 -7.79
CA THR A 304 23.08 -6.96 -9.23
C THR A 304 21.80 -6.28 -9.67
N THR A 305 21.65 -6.09 -10.99
CA THR A 305 20.39 -5.70 -11.64
C THR A 305 19.71 -6.90 -12.33
N GLN A 306 20.07 -8.12 -11.96
CA GLN A 306 19.51 -9.34 -12.56
C GLN A 306 18.03 -9.47 -12.32
N SER A 307 17.31 -9.99 -13.32
CA SER A 307 15.86 -10.22 -13.28
C SER A 307 15.53 -11.41 -14.17
N ARG A 308 14.54 -12.22 -13.77
CA ARG A 308 14.02 -13.30 -14.60
C ARG A 308 13.04 -12.81 -15.68
N ARG A 309 12.73 -11.49 -15.69
CA ARG A 309 11.95 -10.87 -16.78
C ARG A 309 12.79 -10.54 -17.99
N GLY A 310 14.11 -10.45 -17.84
CA GLY A 310 15.05 -10.11 -18.90
C GLY A 310 16.29 -9.41 -18.39
N ASP A 311 17.25 -9.24 -19.27
CA ASP A 311 18.50 -8.55 -18.98
C ASP A 311 18.34 -7.04 -19.15
N TYR A 312 18.85 -6.26 -18.21
CA TYR A 312 18.84 -4.81 -18.26
C TYR A 312 20.26 -4.27 -18.40
N ASN A 313 20.49 -3.61 -19.53
CA ASN A 313 21.75 -2.93 -19.83
C ASN A 313 21.47 -1.43 -19.96
N PHE A 314 22.23 -0.61 -19.27
CA PHE A 314 22.03 0.84 -19.24
C PHE A 314 23.12 1.55 -20.05
N SER A 315 22.73 2.38 -21.02
CA SER A 315 23.66 3.27 -21.69
C SER A 315 24.09 4.39 -20.75
N GLN A 316 25.22 5.02 -21.07
CA GLN A 316 25.71 6.16 -20.29
C GLN A 316 24.68 7.29 -20.20
N GLN A 317 23.97 7.58 -21.28
CA GLN A 317 22.91 8.58 -21.32
C GLN A 317 21.71 8.24 -20.42
N GLN A 318 21.34 6.95 -20.34
CA GLN A 318 20.30 6.50 -19.43
C GLN A 318 20.73 6.63 -17.97
N ILE A 319 21.98 6.30 -17.66
CA ILE A 319 22.53 6.46 -16.30
C ILE A 319 22.53 7.96 -15.91
N GLU A 320 23.03 8.84 -16.77
CA GLU A 320 23.03 10.29 -16.53
C GLU A 320 21.61 10.84 -16.29
N GLU A 321 20.61 10.37 -17.04
CA GLU A 321 19.21 10.77 -16.86
C GLU A 321 18.63 10.25 -15.54
N ILE A 322 18.96 9.01 -15.14
CA ILE A 322 18.55 8.45 -13.86
C ILE A 322 19.15 9.26 -12.71
N GLU A 323 20.45 9.50 -12.76
CA GLU A 323 21.19 10.26 -11.73
C GLU A 323 20.67 11.70 -11.62
N TYR A 324 20.43 12.38 -12.74
CA TYR A 324 19.89 13.73 -12.78
C TYR A 324 18.53 13.83 -12.05
N ARG A 325 17.63 12.87 -12.29
CA ARG A 325 16.33 12.88 -11.61
C ARG A 325 16.42 12.44 -10.16
N LEU A 326 17.29 11.48 -9.87
CA LEU A 326 17.53 10.99 -8.51
C LEU A 326 18.13 12.09 -7.63
N ASP A 327 19.02 12.92 -8.17
CA ASP A 327 19.60 14.08 -7.46
C ASP A 327 18.54 15.03 -6.94
N GLY A 328 17.49 15.27 -7.71
CA GLY A 328 16.36 16.09 -7.27
C GLY A 328 15.60 15.50 -6.07
N LEU A 329 15.66 14.19 -5.89
CA LEU A 329 14.99 13.47 -4.80
C LEU A 329 15.85 13.36 -3.53
N LYS A 330 17.17 13.48 -3.65
CA LYS A 330 18.14 13.35 -2.53
C LYS A 330 17.79 14.10 -1.24
N PRO A 331 17.20 15.32 -1.26
CA PRO A 331 16.81 16.02 -0.03
C PRO A 331 15.81 15.27 0.84
N TYR A 332 15.12 14.29 0.28
CA TYR A 332 14.10 13.47 0.94
C TYR A 332 14.55 12.03 1.18
N MET A 333 15.74 11.67 0.73
CA MET A 333 16.34 10.35 0.89
C MET A 333 17.22 10.30 2.13
N ILE A 334 17.28 9.12 2.77
CA ILE A 334 18.26 8.87 3.82
C ILE A 334 19.66 8.63 3.21
N SER A 335 20.69 9.06 3.94
CA SER A 335 22.11 8.84 3.60
C SER A 335 22.49 7.37 3.78
#